data_37a47d834c80ebd34af83adfc15a4e6c
#
_entry.id   37a47d834c80ebd34af83adfc15a4e6c
#
_cell.length_a   1.000
_cell.length_b   1.000
_cell.length_c   1.000
_cell.angle_alpha   90.00
_cell.angle_beta   90.00
_cell.angle_gamma   90.00
#
_symmetry.space_group_name_H-M   'P 1'
#
loop_
_entity.id
_entity.type
_entity.pdbx_description
1 polymer ?
#
loop_
_entity_poly.entity_id
_entity_poly.type
_entity_poly.pdbx_seq_one_letter_code
_entity_poly.pdbx_strand_id
1 'polypeptide(L)'
;MKIKAEYIWIDGYEPTAGLRSKTKVLDGAVSSVSELPTWGFDGSSTLQADGGDSDCLLKPVWMCPDPIRGGENILVMNEVCNPDGTPHKSNSRAALVDIAEKFKEHKPWFGIEQEYTLMDGKQPAGWPQEGFPERPQGPYYCSVGAEDVAARSMVEDHLDLCLEAGLEVSGINAEVMLGQWEYQVGPLPALEVGDQLWVARWLLERVGEEYGLRVELHPKPIKGDWNGSGAHINYSTESMRADGGLKVIEEACEKLGQNVDKHIAVYGDANEERLTGDHETCSIKEFKYGVSDRGASIRIPMGVANDGKGYLEDRRPASNVDPYKACAALIETTCS
;
A
#
# COMPACT_ATOMS: atom_id res chain seq x y z
N MET A 1 -15.96 -25.88 18.04
CA MET A 1 -16.46 -25.03 16.92
C MET A 1 -15.34 -24.95 15.89
N LYS A 2 -15.66 -25.02 14.59
CA LYS A 2 -14.64 -24.83 13.54
C LYS A 2 -14.68 -23.40 13.06
N ILE A 3 -13.50 -22.84 12.79
CA ILE A 3 -13.33 -21.51 12.21
C ILE A 3 -12.56 -21.61 10.90
N LYS A 4 -12.68 -20.58 10.06
CA LYS A 4 -11.90 -20.40 8.82
C LYS A 4 -10.81 -19.34 9.09
N ALA A 5 -9.59 -19.72 8.80
CA ALA A 5 -8.45 -18.80 8.80
C ALA A 5 -7.96 -18.64 7.35
N GLU A 6 -8.12 -17.45 6.79
CA GLU A 6 -7.66 -17.11 5.45
C GLU A 6 -6.20 -16.69 5.50
N TYR A 7 -5.31 -17.56 5.02
CA TYR A 7 -3.88 -17.31 4.95
C TYR A 7 -3.57 -16.52 3.69
N ILE A 8 -3.17 -15.28 3.86
CA ILE A 8 -2.84 -14.30 2.81
C ILE A 8 -1.31 -14.18 2.72
N TRP A 9 -0.76 -14.19 1.50
CA TRP A 9 0.67 -13.96 1.28
C TRP A 9 0.94 -13.24 -0.05
N ILE A 10 2.17 -12.79 -0.21
CA ILE A 10 2.66 -12.11 -1.39
C ILE A 10 3.45 -13.12 -2.22
N ASP A 11 3.16 -13.23 -3.52
CA ASP A 11 3.81 -14.16 -4.43
C ASP A 11 5.21 -13.67 -4.87
N GLY A 12 5.86 -14.45 -5.75
CA GLY A 12 7.20 -14.15 -6.28
C GLY A 12 7.18 -13.56 -7.68
N TYR A 13 6.05 -13.08 -8.17
CA TYR A 13 5.98 -12.44 -9.48
C TYR A 13 6.75 -11.13 -9.49
N GLU A 14 7.45 -10.88 -10.59
CA GLU A 14 8.21 -9.66 -10.84
C GLU A 14 7.75 -9.04 -12.15
N PRO A 15 7.81 -7.72 -12.29
CA PRO A 15 8.31 -6.73 -11.34
C PRO A 15 7.36 -6.38 -10.19
N THR A 16 6.08 -6.74 -10.31
CA THR A 16 5.05 -6.46 -9.30
C THR A 16 4.50 -7.76 -8.73
N ALA A 17 4.69 -7.97 -7.44
CA ALA A 17 4.16 -9.14 -6.73
C ALA A 17 2.65 -9.01 -6.50
N GLY A 18 1.95 -10.13 -6.58
CA GLY A 18 0.51 -10.25 -6.37
C GLY A 18 0.14 -10.87 -5.03
N LEU A 19 -1.11 -10.67 -4.64
CA LEU A 19 -1.70 -11.32 -3.47
C LEU A 19 -2.17 -12.73 -3.80
N ARG A 20 -1.95 -13.64 -2.87
CA ARG A 20 -2.48 -15.01 -2.86
C ARG A 20 -3.15 -15.28 -1.54
N SER A 21 -4.16 -16.14 -1.55
CA SER A 21 -4.75 -16.63 -0.30
C SER A 21 -5.30 -18.04 -0.40
N LYS A 22 -5.42 -18.70 0.74
CA LYS A 22 -6.09 -19.98 0.89
C LYS A 22 -6.65 -20.16 2.30
N THR A 23 -7.77 -20.84 2.40
CA THR A 23 -8.50 -21.02 3.66
C THR A 23 -8.07 -22.29 4.40
N LYS A 24 -7.64 -22.17 5.65
CA LYS A 24 -7.45 -23.27 6.58
C LYS A 24 -8.62 -23.37 7.53
N VAL A 25 -9.10 -24.60 7.77
CA VAL A 25 -10.11 -24.86 8.82
C VAL A 25 -9.41 -25.29 10.09
N LEU A 26 -9.69 -24.58 11.18
CA LEU A 26 -9.10 -24.81 12.50
C LEU A 26 -10.18 -25.24 13.51
N ASP A 27 -9.78 -25.93 14.57
CA ASP A 27 -10.63 -26.28 15.68
C ASP A 27 -10.50 -25.27 16.81
N GLY A 28 -11.60 -24.61 17.17
CA GLY A 28 -11.65 -23.58 18.22
C GLY A 28 -11.32 -22.18 17.72
N ALA A 29 -11.60 -21.19 18.57
CA ALA A 29 -11.22 -19.79 18.34
C ALA A 29 -9.70 -19.65 18.48
N VAL A 30 -9.13 -18.66 17.77
CA VAL A 30 -7.71 -18.30 17.83
C VAL A 30 -7.62 -16.89 18.41
N SER A 31 -6.81 -16.70 19.44
CA SER A 31 -6.66 -15.43 20.14
C SER A 31 -5.35 -14.70 19.83
N SER A 32 -4.37 -15.43 19.28
CA SER A 32 -3.06 -14.84 18.94
C SER A 32 -2.41 -15.54 17.75
N VAL A 33 -1.55 -14.83 17.06
CA VAL A 33 -0.77 -15.35 15.92
C VAL A 33 0.06 -16.58 16.30
N SER A 34 0.54 -16.67 17.54
CA SER A 34 1.35 -17.80 18.02
C SER A 34 0.62 -19.14 18.10
N GLU A 35 -0.74 -19.12 18.07
CA GLU A 35 -1.57 -20.32 18.05
C GLU A 35 -1.78 -20.86 16.62
N LEU A 36 -1.42 -20.08 15.61
CA LEU A 36 -1.63 -20.43 14.21
C LEU A 36 -0.53 -21.35 13.70
N PRO A 37 -0.87 -22.47 13.04
CA PRO A 37 0.13 -23.36 12.49
C PRO A 37 0.77 -22.78 11.22
N THR A 38 2.07 -23.00 11.04
CA THR A 38 2.73 -22.87 9.74
C THR A 38 2.08 -23.82 8.74
N TRP A 39 1.94 -23.39 7.48
CA TRP A 39 1.27 -24.18 6.47
C TRP A 39 2.02 -24.20 5.14
N GLY A 40 2.28 -25.39 4.59
CA GLY A 40 2.94 -25.58 3.32
C GLY A 40 2.07 -25.20 2.11
N PHE A 41 2.71 -24.76 1.03
CA PHE A 41 2.05 -24.52 -0.26
C PHE A 41 3.00 -24.80 -1.43
N ASP A 42 2.46 -24.95 -2.65
CA ASP A 42 3.21 -25.10 -3.88
C ASP A 42 3.79 -23.75 -4.36
N GLY A 43 5.05 -23.50 -4.05
CA GLY A 43 5.76 -22.29 -4.47
C GLY A 43 6.00 -22.22 -5.98
N SER A 44 5.95 -23.34 -6.71
CA SER A 44 6.14 -23.32 -8.16
C SER A 44 4.98 -22.60 -8.89
N SER A 45 3.77 -22.68 -8.34
CA SER A 45 2.60 -22.00 -8.87
C SER A 45 2.56 -20.50 -8.57
N THR A 46 3.48 -19.99 -7.75
CA THR A 46 3.58 -18.59 -7.34
C THR A 46 4.94 -17.95 -7.65
N LEU A 47 5.76 -18.58 -8.49
CA LEU A 47 7.13 -18.18 -8.84
C LEU A 47 8.07 -18.05 -7.63
N GLN A 48 7.86 -18.87 -6.60
CA GLN A 48 8.67 -18.89 -5.37
C GLN A 48 9.50 -20.15 -5.21
N ALA A 49 9.32 -21.15 -6.07
CA ALA A 49 10.12 -22.38 -6.08
C ALA A 49 10.17 -22.99 -7.48
N ASP A 50 11.07 -23.94 -7.67
CA ASP A 50 11.15 -24.78 -8.88
C ASP A 50 10.20 -25.98 -8.76
N GLY A 51 9.64 -26.47 -9.89
CA GLY A 51 8.70 -27.57 -9.88
C GLY A 51 9.26 -28.90 -9.34
N GLY A 52 10.57 -29.06 -9.28
CA GLY A 52 11.25 -30.25 -8.73
C GLY A 52 11.49 -30.19 -7.22
N ASP A 53 11.37 -28.99 -6.59
CA ASP A 53 11.48 -28.74 -5.16
C ASP A 53 10.54 -27.56 -4.82
N SER A 54 9.23 -27.86 -4.82
CA SER A 54 8.19 -26.82 -4.89
C SER A 54 7.67 -26.36 -3.53
N ASP A 55 8.04 -26.99 -2.43
CA ASP A 55 7.48 -26.68 -1.13
C ASP A 55 8.00 -25.34 -0.59
N CYS A 56 7.04 -24.47 -0.24
CA CYS A 56 7.26 -23.27 0.54
C CYS A 56 6.36 -23.26 1.77
N LEU A 57 6.70 -22.46 2.77
CA LEU A 57 5.98 -22.36 4.03
C LEU A 57 5.36 -20.96 4.19
N LEU A 58 4.13 -20.94 4.68
CA LEU A 58 3.43 -19.75 5.17
C LEU A 58 3.57 -19.68 6.69
N LYS A 59 4.31 -18.70 7.17
CA LYS A 59 4.49 -18.41 8.59
C LYS A 59 3.59 -17.26 8.99
N PRO A 60 2.56 -17.48 9.83
CA PRO A 60 1.70 -16.42 10.32
C PRO A 60 2.48 -15.33 11.06
N VAL A 61 2.19 -14.04 10.77
CA VAL A 61 2.89 -12.90 11.37
C VAL A 61 1.95 -11.81 11.88
N TRP A 62 0.72 -11.74 11.36
CA TRP A 62 -0.30 -10.80 11.77
C TRP A 62 -1.68 -11.38 11.50
N MET A 63 -2.69 -10.98 12.26
CA MET A 63 -4.07 -11.44 12.05
C MET A 63 -5.10 -10.39 12.49
N CYS A 64 -6.29 -10.46 11.88
CA CYS A 64 -7.46 -9.66 12.27
C CYS A 64 -8.76 -10.47 12.08
N PRO A 65 -9.91 -9.98 12.55
CA PRO A 65 -11.21 -10.55 12.20
C PRO A 65 -11.41 -10.62 10.68
N ASP A 66 -12.12 -11.66 10.20
CA ASP A 66 -12.55 -11.76 8.81
C ASP A 66 -13.96 -11.15 8.67
N PRO A 67 -14.07 -9.91 8.16
CA PRO A 67 -15.36 -9.23 8.08
C PRO A 67 -16.29 -9.83 7.02
N ILE A 68 -15.73 -10.48 5.99
CA ILE A 68 -16.50 -11.10 4.91
C ILE A 68 -17.28 -12.33 5.42
N ARG A 69 -16.62 -13.15 6.23
CA ARG A 69 -17.23 -14.38 6.77
C ARG A 69 -17.83 -14.21 8.16
N GLY A 70 -17.43 -13.16 8.87
CA GLY A 70 -17.91 -12.83 10.21
C GLY A 70 -17.63 -13.89 11.28
N GLY A 71 -18.21 -13.71 12.46
CA GLY A 71 -18.03 -14.63 13.60
C GLY A 71 -16.59 -14.69 14.09
N GLU A 72 -16.11 -15.89 14.39
CA GLU A 72 -14.73 -16.13 14.86
C GLU A 72 -13.73 -16.38 13.72
N ASN A 73 -14.13 -16.18 12.47
CA ASN A 73 -13.24 -16.32 11.32
C ASN A 73 -12.20 -15.21 11.29
N ILE A 74 -11.01 -15.49 10.75
CA ILE A 74 -9.87 -14.57 10.77
C ILE A 74 -9.17 -14.48 9.42
N LEU A 75 -8.60 -13.32 9.14
CA LEU A 75 -7.59 -13.07 8.11
C LEU A 75 -6.22 -13.16 8.74
N VAL A 76 -5.28 -13.81 8.07
CA VAL A 76 -3.93 -14.08 8.57
C VAL A 76 -2.91 -13.67 7.53
N MET A 77 -2.11 -12.63 7.83
CA MET A 77 -0.97 -12.27 6.99
C MET A 77 0.22 -13.19 7.28
N ASN A 78 0.89 -13.63 6.23
CA ASN A 78 1.97 -14.61 6.33
C ASN A 78 3.25 -14.13 5.65
N GLU A 79 4.37 -14.45 6.26
CA GLU A 79 5.68 -14.48 5.61
C GLU A 79 5.85 -15.77 4.83
N VAL A 80 6.48 -15.68 3.64
CA VAL A 80 6.92 -16.85 2.89
C VAL A 80 8.30 -17.25 3.35
N CYS A 81 8.46 -18.55 3.68
CA CYS A 81 9.71 -19.13 4.09
C CYS A 81 10.09 -20.34 3.21
N ASN A 82 11.37 -20.62 3.15
CA ASN A 82 11.92 -21.87 2.59
C ASN A 82 11.50 -23.07 3.46
N PRO A 83 11.64 -24.32 2.98
CA PRO A 83 11.31 -25.51 3.76
C PRO A 83 12.05 -25.63 5.10
N ASP A 84 13.24 -25.05 5.21
CA ASP A 84 14.05 -25.02 6.43
C ASP A 84 13.62 -23.91 7.43
N GLY A 85 12.59 -23.12 7.08
CA GLY A 85 12.07 -22.04 7.90
C GLY A 85 12.80 -20.70 7.75
N THR A 86 13.83 -20.61 6.94
CA THR A 86 14.48 -19.33 6.63
C THR A 86 13.60 -18.46 5.72
N PRO A 87 13.67 -17.12 5.83
CA PRO A 87 12.90 -16.25 4.94
C PRO A 87 13.20 -16.55 3.47
N HIS A 88 12.14 -16.66 2.66
CA HIS A 88 12.29 -16.78 1.21
C HIS A 88 12.80 -15.46 0.60
N LYS A 89 13.54 -15.53 -0.52
CA LYS A 89 14.09 -14.33 -1.20
C LYS A 89 13.05 -13.27 -1.59
N SER A 90 11.79 -13.66 -1.79
CA SER A 90 10.69 -12.73 -2.08
C SER A 90 10.06 -12.11 -0.82
N ASN A 91 10.51 -12.50 0.38
CA ASN A 91 9.95 -12.03 1.65
C ASN A 91 10.52 -10.67 2.05
N SER A 92 9.93 -9.61 1.54
CA SER A 92 10.32 -8.22 1.86
C SER A 92 10.03 -7.82 3.31
N ARG A 93 9.01 -8.44 3.94
CA ARG A 93 8.66 -8.17 5.34
C ARG A 93 9.77 -8.56 6.30
N ALA A 94 10.40 -9.71 6.10
CA ALA A 94 11.51 -10.16 6.95
C ALA A 94 12.68 -9.17 6.94
N ALA A 95 13.02 -8.60 5.78
CA ALA A 95 14.04 -7.56 5.69
C ALA A 95 13.66 -6.29 6.47
N LEU A 96 12.38 -5.91 6.44
CA LEU A 96 11.89 -4.76 7.22
C LEU A 96 11.94 -5.04 8.73
N VAL A 97 11.72 -6.28 9.20
CA VAL A 97 11.82 -6.64 10.63
C VAL A 97 13.17 -6.26 11.19
N ASP A 98 14.25 -6.62 10.50
CA ASP A 98 15.62 -6.32 10.94
C ASP A 98 15.89 -4.80 10.98
N ILE A 99 15.41 -4.08 9.97
CA ILE A 99 15.56 -2.61 9.87
C ILE A 99 14.74 -1.92 10.95
N ALA A 100 13.49 -2.33 11.15
CA ALA A 100 12.61 -1.75 12.18
C ALA A 100 13.18 -1.95 13.58
N GLU A 101 13.74 -3.12 13.88
CA GLU A 101 14.38 -3.38 15.16
C GLU A 101 15.65 -2.53 15.34
N LYS A 102 16.50 -2.42 14.30
CA LYS A 102 17.73 -1.62 14.33
C LYS A 102 17.48 -0.15 14.63
N PHE A 103 16.38 0.42 14.12
CA PHE A 103 16.06 1.84 14.22
C PHE A 103 14.84 2.14 15.11
N LYS A 104 14.42 1.20 15.95
CA LYS A 104 13.20 1.31 16.78
C LYS A 104 13.19 2.53 17.70
N GLU A 105 14.36 2.99 18.14
CA GLU A 105 14.49 4.17 19.03
C GLU A 105 14.02 5.47 18.36
N HIS A 106 14.00 5.50 17.01
CA HIS A 106 13.46 6.64 16.27
C HIS A 106 11.93 6.67 16.24
N LYS A 107 11.25 5.58 16.62
CA LYS A 107 9.78 5.40 16.61
C LYS A 107 9.15 5.90 15.30
N PRO A 108 9.56 5.33 14.16
CA PRO A 108 9.04 5.74 12.86
C PRO A 108 7.55 5.41 12.74
N TRP A 109 6.76 6.37 12.22
CA TRP A 109 5.35 6.22 11.88
C TRP A 109 5.12 6.50 10.41
N PHE A 110 4.17 5.77 9.84
CA PHE A 110 3.81 5.81 8.43
C PHE A 110 2.30 5.92 8.26
N GLY A 111 1.86 6.79 7.36
CA GLY A 111 0.54 6.78 6.78
C GLY A 111 0.67 6.64 5.28
N ILE A 112 -0.12 5.78 4.64
CA ILE A 112 -0.05 5.54 3.20
C ILE A 112 -1.38 5.89 2.55
N GLU A 113 -1.32 6.77 1.55
CA GLU A 113 -2.43 7.21 0.70
C GLU A 113 -2.46 6.32 -0.54
N GLN A 114 -3.23 5.23 -0.49
CA GLN A 114 -3.30 4.25 -1.57
C GLN A 114 -4.31 4.68 -2.63
N GLU A 115 -3.82 5.15 -3.76
CA GLU A 115 -4.65 5.35 -4.94
C GLU A 115 -4.81 4.05 -5.74
N TYR A 116 -5.93 3.91 -6.44
CA TYR A 116 -6.24 2.78 -7.30
C TYR A 116 -7.30 3.17 -8.33
N THR A 117 -7.37 2.43 -9.43
CA THR A 117 -8.40 2.62 -10.44
C THR A 117 -9.30 1.38 -10.50
N LEU A 118 -10.60 1.57 -10.40
CA LEU A 118 -11.58 0.51 -10.63
C LEU A 118 -11.83 0.37 -12.12
N MET A 119 -11.68 -0.84 -12.65
CA MET A 119 -11.83 -1.14 -14.07
C MET A 119 -13.10 -1.96 -14.32
N ASP A 120 -13.95 -1.47 -15.23
CA ASP A 120 -15.05 -2.20 -15.81
C ASP A 120 -14.62 -2.72 -17.20
N GLY A 121 -14.27 -3.99 -17.24
CA GLY A 121 -13.62 -4.58 -18.40
C GLY A 121 -12.28 -3.92 -18.73
N LYS A 122 -12.22 -3.16 -19.83
CA LYS A 122 -10.99 -2.48 -20.29
C LYS A 122 -10.94 -0.99 -19.98
N GLN A 123 -12.02 -0.42 -19.51
CA GLN A 123 -12.14 1.01 -19.18
C GLN A 123 -12.25 1.22 -17.69
N PRO A 124 -11.85 2.38 -17.17
CA PRO A 124 -12.20 2.77 -15.80
C PRO A 124 -13.71 2.78 -15.58
N ALA A 125 -14.13 2.43 -14.37
CA ALA A 125 -15.54 2.46 -14.00
C ALA A 125 -16.15 3.86 -14.23
N GLY A 126 -17.33 3.88 -14.83
CA GLY A 126 -18.02 5.12 -15.22
C GLY A 126 -17.58 5.72 -16.56
N TRP A 127 -16.55 5.19 -17.20
CA TRP A 127 -16.16 5.63 -18.54
C TRP A 127 -17.10 5.06 -19.61
N PRO A 128 -17.23 5.72 -20.78
CA PRO A 128 -17.94 5.13 -21.91
C PRO A 128 -17.23 3.85 -22.35
N GLN A 129 -17.97 2.91 -22.95
CA GLN A 129 -17.42 1.63 -23.43
C GLN A 129 -16.30 1.83 -24.48
N GLU A 130 -16.38 2.92 -25.23
CA GLU A 130 -15.36 3.33 -26.21
C GLU A 130 -15.06 4.84 -26.02
N GLY A 131 -13.77 5.20 -26.10
CA GLY A 131 -13.33 6.59 -26.00
C GLY A 131 -13.10 7.06 -24.57
N PHE A 132 -13.33 8.35 -24.35
CA PHE A 132 -13.05 9.07 -23.09
C PHE A 132 -14.30 9.73 -22.56
N PRO A 133 -14.36 10.06 -21.25
CA PRO A 133 -15.41 10.89 -20.69
C PRO A 133 -15.50 12.24 -21.42
N GLU A 134 -16.69 12.85 -21.45
CA GLU A 134 -16.91 14.15 -22.08
C GLU A 134 -16.08 15.28 -21.43
N ARG A 135 -15.85 15.18 -20.13
CA ARG A 135 -15.04 16.13 -19.36
C ARG A 135 -13.62 15.60 -19.15
N PRO A 136 -12.59 16.46 -19.22
CA PRO A 136 -11.24 16.10 -18.84
C PRO A 136 -11.19 15.77 -17.35
N GLN A 137 -10.07 15.17 -16.90
CA GLN A 137 -9.86 14.94 -15.48
C GLN A 137 -9.86 16.25 -14.66
N GLY A 138 -10.05 16.12 -13.34
CA GLY A 138 -10.09 17.23 -12.39
C GLY A 138 -11.46 17.42 -11.75
N PRO A 139 -12.57 17.59 -12.51
CA PRO A 139 -13.91 17.77 -11.94
C PRO A 139 -14.40 16.63 -11.06
N TYR A 140 -13.77 15.46 -11.13
CA TYR A 140 -14.16 14.26 -10.40
C TYR A 140 -13.58 14.19 -8.97
N TYR A 141 -12.60 15.02 -8.66
CA TYR A 141 -11.95 15.03 -7.34
C TYR A 141 -12.93 15.37 -6.23
N CYS A 142 -13.09 14.45 -5.27
CA CYS A 142 -14.03 14.56 -4.14
C CYS A 142 -15.48 14.90 -4.57
N SER A 143 -15.87 14.53 -5.79
CA SER A 143 -17.14 14.91 -6.38
C SER A 143 -18.30 14.09 -5.83
N VAL A 144 -19.51 14.57 -6.07
CA VAL A 144 -20.77 13.92 -5.74
C VAL A 144 -21.72 13.96 -6.94
N GLY A 145 -22.56 12.94 -7.04
CA GLY A 145 -23.55 12.82 -8.11
C GLY A 145 -23.16 11.77 -9.15
N ALA A 146 -24.20 11.22 -9.81
CA ALA A 146 -24.06 10.07 -10.69
C ALA A 146 -23.21 10.30 -11.96
N GLU A 147 -23.07 11.58 -12.36
CA GLU A 147 -22.26 11.94 -13.54
C GLU A 147 -20.76 12.02 -13.22
N ASP A 148 -20.42 12.24 -11.95
CA ASP A 148 -19.06 12.58 -11.52
C ASP A 148 -18.40 11.52 -10.66
N VAL A 149 -19.15 10.50 -10.23
CA VAL A 149 -18.68 9.45 -9.34
C VAL A 149 -19.11 8.09 -9.84
N ALA A 150 -18.16 7.16 -9.92
CA ALA A 150 -18.42 5.78 -10.27
C ALA A 150 -18.01 4.84 -9.12
N ALA A 151 -18.76 3.73 -8.95
CA ALA A 151 -18.48 2.63 -8.05
C ALA A 151 -18.38 3.00 -6.54
N ARG A 152 -18.98 4.10 -6.09
CA ARG A 152 -18.95 4.52 -4.68
C ARG A 152 -19.41 3.43 -3.71
N SER A 153 -20.46 2.67 -4.05
CA SER A 153 -20.94 1.60 -3.16
C SER A 153 -19.88 0.54 -2.89
N MET A 154 -19.08 0.15 -3.92
CA MET A 154 -17.97 -0.76 -3.72
C MET A 154 -16.90 -0.19 -2.79
N VAL A 155 -16.60 1.10 -2.95
CA VAL A 155 -15.56 1.79 -2.16
C VAL A 155 -16.00 1.94 -0.70
N GLU A 156 -17.28 2.24 -0.45
CA GLU A 156 -17.84 2.32 0.89
C GLU A 156 -17.93 0.94 1.55
N ASP A 157 -18.35 -0.11 0.83
CA ASP A 157 -18.31 -1.49 1.33
C ASP A 157 -16.88 -1.94 1.68
N HIS A 158 -15.88 -1.57 0.88
CA HIS A 158 -14.49 -1.81 1.20
C HIS A 158 -14.06 -1.11 2.49
N LEU A 159 -14.42 0.17 2.66
CA LEU A 159 -14.13 0.91 3.89
C LEU A 159 -14.78 0.24 5.10
N ASP A 160 -16.06 -0.12 5.01
CA ASP A 160 -16.78 -0.78 6.10
C ASP A 160 -16.09 -2.10 6.49
N LEU A 161 -15.70 -2.93 5.52
CA LEU A 161 -14.96 -4.17 5.80
C LEU A 161 -13.59 -3.90 6.43
N CYS A 162 -12.86 -2.87 6.00
CA CYS A 162 -11.61 -2.49 6.64
C CYS A 162 -11.80 -2.10 8.11
N LEU A 163 -12.84 -1.31 8.41
CA LEU A 163 -13.19 -0.91 9.78
C LEU A 163 -13.64 -2.10 10.64
N GLU A 164 -14.46 -3.00 10.10
CA GLU A 164 -14.88 -4.23 10.78
C GLU A 164 -13.71 -5.19 11.05
N ALA A 165 -12.71 -5.22 10.15
CA ALA A 165 -11.46 -5.96 10.37
C ALA A 165 -10.55 -5.30 11.42
N GLY A 166 -10.85 -4.08 11.87
CA GLY A 166 -10.04 -3.32 12.81
C GLY A 166 -8.78 -2.71 12.19
N LEU A 167 -8.79 -2.45 10.87
CA LEU A 167 -7.71 -1.74 10.21
C LEU A 167 -7.79 -0.23 10.52
N GLU A 168 -6.63 0.40 10.68
CA GLU A 168 -6.49 1.85 10.91
C GLU A 168 -6.63 2.61 9.58
N VAL A 169 -7.83 2.57 8.99
CA VAL A 169 -8.16 3.37 7.80
C VAL A 169 -8.66 4.73 8.24
N SER A 170 -8.04 5.80 7.75
CA SER A 170 -8.34 7.17 8.18
C SER A 170 -9.26 7.93 7.22
N GLY A 171 -9.47 7.45 5.99
CA GLY A 171 -10.41 8.08 5.05
C GLY A 171 -10.40 7.46 3.66
N ILE A 172 -11.33 7.95 2.84
CA ILE A 172 -11.47 7.65 1.41
C ILE A 172 -11.81 8.92 0.65
N ASN A 173 -11.41 9.01 -0.60
CA ASN A 173 -11.88 10.06 -1.53
C ASN A 173 -11.84 9.59 -2.98
N ALA A 174 -12.70 10.20 -3.81
CA ALA A 174 -12.62 10.08 -5.25
C ALA A 174 -11.48 10.96 -5.76
N GLU A 175 -10.74 10.46 -6.74
CA GLU A 175 -9.59 11.11 -7.35
C GLU A 175 -9.96 11.92 -8.61
N VAL A 176 -8.96 12.61 -9.19
CA VAL A 176 -9.17 13.57 -10.31
C VAL A 176 -9.58 12.89 -11.62
N MET A 177 -9.39 11.57 -11.75
CA MET A 177 -9.82 10.76 -12.88
C MET A 177 -11.08 9.96 -12.49
N LEU A 178 -12.12 9.98 -13.32
CA LEU A 178 -13.34 9.19 -13.08
C LEU A 178 -13.00 7.70 -12.99
N GLY A 179 -13.45 7.04 -11.92
CA GLY A 179 -13.14 5.64 -11.62
C GLY A 179 -11.87 5.44 -10.77
N GLN A 180 -11.13 6.50 -10.49
CA GLN A 180 -9.98 6.49 -9.58
C GLN A 180 -10.42 6.90 -8.18
N TRP A 181 -9.88 6.19 -7.18
CA TRP A 181 -10.17 6.36 -5.78
C TRP A 181 -8.90 6.25 -4.93
N GLU A 182 -9.00 6.73 -3.70
CA GLU A 182 -7.95 6.66 -2.70
C GLU A 182 -8.53 6.21 -1.35
N TYR A 183 -7.77 5.43 -0.60
CA TYR A 183 -7.96 5.24 0.84
C TYR A 183 -6.64 5.42 1.58
N GLN A 184 -6.71 5.83 2.87
CA GLN A 184 -5.52 6.10 3.67
C GLN A 184 -5.44 5.12 4.84
N VAL A 185 -4.26 4.48 5.00
CA VAL A 185 -3.95 3.57 6.11
C VAL A 185 -2.91 4.20 7.03
N GLY A 186 -3.16 4.19 8.33
CA GLY A 186 -2.29 4.72 9.36
C GLY A 186 -2.78 6.03 9.99
N PRO A 187 -1.94 6.67 10.85
CA PRO A 187 -0.50 6.42 11.05
C PRO A 187 -0.19 5.21 11.94
N LEU A 188 0.79 4.39 11.52
CA LEU A 188 1.17 3.14 12.18
C LEU A 188 2.70 2.93 12.14
N PRO A 189 3.26 2.06 13.00
CA PRO A 189 4.63 1.56 12.86
C PRO A 189 4.83 0.82 11.52
N ALA A 190 6.08 0.69 11.09
CA ALA A 190 6.44 0.21 9.75
C ALA A 190 5.90 -1.17 9.37
N LEU A 191 5.99 -2.16 10.28
CA LEU A 191 5.47 -3.51 10.02
C LEU A 191 3.95 -3.51 9.95
N GLU A 192 3.30 -2.81 10.89
CA GLU A 192 1.85 -2.76 11.01
C GLU A 192 1.20 -2.06 9.82
N VAL A 193 1.78 -0.95 9.33
CA VAL A 193 1.24 -0.27 8.14
C VAL A 193 1.34 -1.15 6.90
N GLY A 194 2.44 -1.90 6.76
CA GLY A 194 2.62 -2.85 5.66
C GLY A 194 1.64 -4.01 5.72
N ASP A 195 1.49 -4.64 6.90
CA ASP A 195 0.55 -5.74 7.12
C ASP A 195 -0.89 -5.28 6.82
N GLN A 196 -1.30 -4.13 7.36
CA GLN A 196 -2.65 -3.60 7.18
C GLN A 196 -2.91 -3.14 5.74
N LEU A 197 -1.94 -2.53 5.06
CA LEU A 197 -2.11 -2.14 3.65
C LEU A 197 -2.31 -3.36 2.75
N TRP A 198 -1.55 -4.45 2.96
CA TRP A 198 -1.73 -5.67 2.18
C TRP A 198 -3.07 -6.34 2.44
N VAL A 199 -3.56 -6.34 3.68
CA VAL A 199 -4.89 -6.86 4.00
C VAL A 199 -5.99 -5.96 3.43
N ALA A 200 -5.84 -4.63 3.49
CA ALA A 200 -6.77 -3.70 2.85
C ALA A 200 -6.84 -3.90 1.32
N ARG A 201 -5.69 -4.12 0.65
CA ARG A 201 -5.66 -4.48 -0.77
C ARG A 201 -6.37 -5.82 -1.04
N TRP A 202 -6.17 -6.83 -0.17
CA TRP A 202 -6.87 -8.11 -0.29
C TRP A 202 -8.38 -7.95 -0.14
N LEU A 203 -8.86 -7.18 0.83
CA LEU A 203 -10.27 -6.87 1.01
C LEU A 203 -10.85 -6.14 -0.21
N LEU A 204 -10.11 -5.18 -0.78
CA LEU A 204 -10.51 -4.44 -1.97
C LEU A 204 -10.70 -5.36 -3.19
N GLU A 205 -9.75 -6.28 -3.42
CA GLU A 205 -9.87 -7.29 -4.49
C GLU A 205 -11.07 -8.22 -4.26
N ARG A 206 -11.32 -8.65 -3.01
CA ARG A 206 -12.45 -9.52 -2.68
C ARG A 206 -13.80 -8.83 -2.88
N VAL A 207 -13.91 -7.55 -2.53
CA VAL A 207 -15.11 -6.75 -2.84
C VAL A 207 -15.25 -6.59 -4.35
N GLY A 208 -14.14 -6.37 -5.06
CA GLY A 208 -14.11 -6.30 -6.52
C GLY A 208 -14.71 -7.54 -7.21
N GLU A 209 -14.47 -8.74 -6.68
CA GLU A 209 -15.07 -9.97 -7.20
C GLU A 209 -16.61 -9.92 -7.16
N GLU A 210 -17.21 -9.35 -6.10
CA GLU A 210 -18.67 -9.26 -5.94
C GLU A 210 -19.30 -8.22 -6.86
N TYR A 211 -18.59 -7.10 -7.08
CA TYR A 211 -19.04 -6.03 -7.97
C TYR A 211 -18.70 -6.26 -9.45
N GLY A 212 -17.87 -7.28 -9.76
CA GLY A 212 -17.37 -7.54 -11.11
C GLY A 212 -16.43 -6.44 -11.63
N LEU A 213 -15.80 -5.69 -10.72
CA LEU A 213 -14.83 -4.64 -11.01
C LEU A 213 -13.42 -5.10 -10.64
N ARG A 214 -12.46 -4.88 -11.54
CA ARG A 214 -11.05 -5.20 -11.29
C ARG A 214 -10.34 -4.00 -10.65
N VAL A 215 -9.55 -4.27 -9.63
CA VAL A 215 -8.66 -3.27 -9.02
C VAL A 215 -7.39 -3.15 -9.86
N GLU A 216 -7.04 -1.93 -10.25
CA GLU A 216 -5.83 -1.64 -11.01
C GLU A 216 -4.89 -0.79 -10.17
N LEU A 217 -3.71 -1.34 -9.87
CA LEU A 217 -2.64 -0.66 -9.13
C LEU A 217 -1.48 -0.22 -10.05
N HIS A 218 -1.62 -0.31 -11.37
CA HIS A 218 -0.62 0.21 -12.28
C HIS A 218 -0.51 1.75 -12.11
N PRO A 219 0.72 2.32 -12.00
CA PRO A 219 0.89 3.75 -11.76
C PRO A 219 0.37 4.65 -12.88
N LYS A 220 0.17 4.12 -14.08
CA LYS A 220 -0.40 4.84 -15.22
C LYS A 220 -1.39 3.93 -15.97
N PRO A 221 -2.60 3.71 -15.41
CA PRO A 221 -3.57 2.77 -15.99
C PRO A 221 -4.09 3.23 -17.35
N ILE A 222 -4.21 4.55 -17.55
CA ILE A 222 -4.64 5.15 -18.81
C ILE A 222 -3.51 6.04 -19.35
N LYS A 223 -3.10 5.77 -20.58
CA LYS A 223 -2.04 6.54 -21.26
C LYS A 223 -2.53 7.91 -21.71
N GLY A 224 -1.60 8.84 -21.90
CA GLY A 224 -1.88 10.22 -22.35
C GLY A 224 -2.11 11.17 -21.19
N ASP A 225 -2.91 12.21 -21.42
CA ASP A 225 -3.16 13.32 -20.49
C ASP A 225 -4.18 12.96 -19.40
N TRP A 226 -3.90 11.86 -18.67
CA TRP A 226 -4.69 11.37 -17.55
C TRP A 226 -3.82 11.19 -16.30
N ASN A 227 -4.45 11.29 -15.13
CA ASN A 227 -3.74 11.13 -13.86
C ASN A 227 -3.13 9.74 -13.72
N GLY A 228 -2.00 9.66 -13.03
CA GLY A 228 -1.43 8.40 -12.56
C GLY A 228 -1.96 8.04 -11.18
N SER A 229 -1.57 6.86 -10.68
CA SER A 229 -1.93 6.38 -9.34
C SER A 229 -0.67 6.21 -8.49
N GLY A 230 -0.65 6.86 -7.34
CA GLY A 230 0.43 6.82 -6.36
C GLY A 230 0.06 6.05 -5.09
N ALA A 231 1.04 5.89 -4.24
CA ALA A 231 0.86 5.51 -2.85
C ALA A 231 1.76 6.44 -2.02
N HIS A 232 1.29 7.67 -1.80
CA HIS A 232 2.06 8.67 -1.08
C HIS A 232 2.30 8.22 0.35
N ILE A 233 3.53 8.41 0.83
CA ILE A 233 3.90 7.96 2.17
C ILE A 233 4.13 9.17 3.07
N ASN A 234 3.22 9.36 4.02
CA ASN A 234 3.39 10.27 5.14
C ASN A 234 4.29 9.61 6.17
N TYR A 235 5.44 10.22 6.45
CA TYR A 235 6.48 9.66 7.29
C TYR A 235 6.95 10.61 8.38
N SER A 236 7.13 10.09 9.59
CA SER A 236 7.73 10.84 10.69
C SER A 236 8.50 9.96 11.64
N THR A 237 9.50 10.54 12.30
CA THR A 237 10.15 9.99 13.49
C THR A 237 9.69 10.74 14.76
N GLU A 238 10.02 10.24 15.94
CA GLU A 238 9.71 10.94 17.20
C GLU A 238 10.31 12.35 17.23
N SER A 239 11.54 12.53 16.73
CA SER A 239 12.20 13.84 16.65
C SER A 239 11.53 14.80 15.66
N MET A 240 10.96 14.31 14.57
CA MET A 240 10.16 15.14 13.64
C MET A 240 8.86 15.63 14.29
N ARG A 241 8.26 14.84 15.17
CA ARG A 241 7.02 15.17 15.91
C ARG A 241 7.24 16.02 17.14
N ALA A 242 8.49 16.16 17.59
CA ALA A 242 8.87 16.99 18.74
C ALA A 242 9.04 18.47 18.36
N ASP A 243 9.14 19.35 19.37
CA ASP A 243 9.41 20.77 19.15
C ASP A 243 10.74 20.99 18.40
N GLY A 244 10.70 21.80 17.35
CA GLY A 244 11.84 22.00 16.45
C GLY A 244 11.99 20.93 15.37
N GLY A 245 11.02 20.02 15.25
CA GLY A 245 11.03 18.90 14.30
C GLY A 245 11.06 19.27 12.84
N LEU A 246 10.64 20.50 12.46
CA LEU A 246 10.71 20.97 11.08
C LEU A 246 12.14 20.89 10.51
N LYS A 247 13.14 21.27 11.31
CA LYS A 247 14.55 21.16 10.92
C LYS A 247 14.95 19.70 10.66
N VAL A 248 14.48 18.77 11.49
CA VAL A 248 14.74 17.33 11.30
C VAL A 248 14.06 16.81 10.02
N ILE A 249 12.86 17.32 9.70
CA ILE A 249 12.15 17.03 8.45
C ILE A 249 12.95 17.52 7.25
N GLU A 250 13.45 18.76 7.27
CA GLU A 250 14.27 19.32 6.20
C GLU A 250 15.59 18.53 6.01
N GLU A 251 16.28 18.16 7.09
CA GLU A 251 17.46 17.30 7.04
C GLU A 251 17.15 15.92 6.45
N ALA A 252 15.98 15.34 6.75
CA ALA A 252 15.53 14.10 6.12
C ALA A 252 15.25 14.28 4.62
N CYS A 253 14.65 15.39 4.20
CA CYS A 253 14.45 15.72 2.79
C CYS A 253 15.78 15.79 2.03
N GLU A 254 16.82 16.44 2.62
CA GLU A 254 18.16 16.48 2.02
C GLU A 254 18.77 15.08 1.86
N LYS A 255 18.67 14.22 2.89
CA LYS A 255 19.13 12.83 2.81
C LYS A 255 18.39 12.05 1.71
N LEU A 256 17.08 12.23 1.58
CA LEU A 256 16.26 11.60 0.53
C LEU A 256 16.69 12.08 -0.86
N GLY A 257 17.04 13.36 -1.01
CA GLY A 257 17.57 13.94 -2.24
C GLY A 257 18.95 13.39 -2.65
N GLN A 258 19.76 12.97 -1.70
CA GLN A 258 21.06 12.33 -1.95
C GLN A 258 20.94 10.83 -2.30
N ASN A 259 19.77 10.23 -2.14
CA ASN A 259 19.53 8.80 -2.30
C ASN A 259 18.37 8.49 -3.28
N VAL A 260 18.12 9.35 -4.27
CA VAL A 260 16.98 9.25 -5.20
C VAL A 260 16.90 7.88 -5.86
N ASP A 261 17.99 7.42 -6.47
CA ASP A 261 17.99 6.14 -7.21
C ASP A 261 17.69 4.93 -6.31
N LYS A 262 18.17 4.95 -5.05
CA LYS A 262 17.88 3.91 -4.06
C LYS A 262 16.37 3.82 -3.80
N HIS A 263 15.70 4.94 -3.68
CA HIS A 263 14.27 5.00 -3.41
C HIS A 263 13.45 4.63 -4.64
N ILE A 264 13.75 5.20 -5.80
CA ILE A 264 13.02 4.89 -7.04
C ILE A 264 13.07 3.40 -7.37
N ALA A 265 14.19 2.72 -7.10
CA ALA A 265 14.34 1.28 -7.33
C ALA A 265 13.37 0.40 -6.54
N VAL A 266 12.75 0.91 -5.46
CA VAL A 266 11.81 0.16 -4.59
C VAL A 266 10.42 0.80 -4.52
N TYR A 267 10.18 1.89 -5.27
CA TYR A 267 8.94 2.65 -5.22
C TYR A 267 7.87 2.22 -6.25
N GLY A 268 7.97 0.99 -6.74
CA GLY A 268 7.01 0.40 -7.67
C GLY A 268 7.52 0.33 -9.10
N ASP A 269 6.86 -0.50 -9.89
CA ASP A 269 7.18 -0.71 -11.30
C ASP A 269 6.48 0.31 -12.21
N ALA A 270 7.07 0.59 -13.38
CA ALA A 270 6.58 1.52 -14.38
C ALA A 270 6.33 2.96 -13.85
N ASN A 271 6.97 3.35 -12.75
CA ASN A 271 6.75 4.63 -12.09
C ASN A 271 7.24 5.83 -12.91
N GLU A 272 8.11 5.62 -13.90
CA GLU A 272 8.51 6.61 -14.90
C GLU A 272 7.34 7.07 -15.78
N GLU A 273 6.33 6.26 -15.95
CA GLU A 273 5.12 6.63 -16.70
C GLU A 273 4.22 7.61 -15.92
N ARG A 274 4.33 7.61 -14.59
CA ARG A 274 3.59 8.50 -13.68
C ARG A 274 4.39 9.75 -13.33
N LEU A 275 5.67 9.61 -12.98
CA LEU A 275 6.54 10.72 -12.53
C LEU A 275 7.10 11.50 -13.74
N THR A 276 6.23 12.25 -14.40
CA THR A 276 6.55 12.98 -15.65
C THR A 276 6.87 14.45 -15.44
N GLY A 277 6.48 15.03 -14.31
CA GLY A 277 6.52 16.48 -14.05
C GLY A 277 5.15 17.13 -14.27
N ASP A 278 4.19 16.41 -14.83
CA ASP A 278 2.79 16.83 -15.00
C ASP A 278 1.90 16.15 -13.95
N HIS A 279 0.62 16.50 -13.89
CA HIS A 279 -0.38 15.86 -13.00
C HIS A 279 0.04 15.79 -11.54
N GLU A 280 0.51 16.93 -11.00
CA GLU A 280 0.94 17.04 -9.59
C GLU A 280 2.09 16.07 -9.21
N THR A 281 2.97 15.74 -10.16
CA THR A 281 4.18 14.95 -9.91
C THR A 281 5.46 15.75 -10.20
N CYS A 282 6.55 15.38 -9.50
CA CYS A 282 7.89 15.75 -9.93
C CYS A 282 8.38 14.76 -10.98
N SER A 283 9.16 15.23 -11.95
CA SER A 283 9.80 14.32 -12.90
C SER A 283 10.69 13.31 -12.17
N ILE A 284 10.68 12.05 -12.60
CA ILE A 284 11.54 10.98 -12.04
C ILE A 284 13.04 11.31 -12.12
N LYS A 285 13.42 12.23 -13.00
CA LYS A 285 14.81 12.69 -13.22
C LYS A 285 15.21 13.85 -12.31
N GLU A 286 14.28 14.37 -11.53
CA GLU A 286 14.47 15.52 -10.67
C GLU A 286 14.12 15.18 -9.23
N PHE A 287 14.71 15.92 -8.30
CA PHE A 287 14.33 15.87 -6.90
C PHE A 287 14.18 17.28 -6.37
N LYS A 288 13.06 17.55 -5.78
CA LYS A 288 12.82 18.77 -5.02
C LYS A 288 11.88 18.50 -3.85
N TYR A 289 11.99 19.32 -2.82
CA TYR A 289 11.01 19.35 -1.74
C TYR A 289 10.54 20.76 -1.49
N GLY A 290 9.35 20.90 -0.92
CA GLY A 290 8.80 22.21 -0.63
C GLY A 290 7.56 22.19 0.23
N VAL A 291 7.26 23.34 0.86
CA VAL A 291 6.06 23.55 1.64
C VAL A 291 4.86 23.73 0.72
N SER A 292 3.82 22.91 0.90
CA SER A 292 2.58 22.89 0.09
C SER A 292 2.78 22.68 -1.41
N ASP A 293 3.96 22.25 -1.86
CA ASP A 293 4.26 22.01 -3.28
C ASP A 293 3.85 20.58 -3.69
N ARG A 294 2.69 20.45 -4.34
CA ARG A 294 2.20 19.16 -4.88
C ARG A 294 2.97 18.68 -6.11
N GLY A 295 3.74 19.55 -6.78
CA GLY A 295 4.64 19.18 -7.86
C GLY A 295 6.04 18.78 -7.36
N ALA A 296 6.28 18.68 -6.05
CA ALA A 296 7.54 18.23 -5.48
C ALA A 296 7.62 16.72 -5.30
N SER A 297 8.83 16.18 -5.19
CA SER A 297 9.10 14.79 -4.80
C SER A 297 8.69 14.55 -3.35
N ILE A 298 9.02 15.50 -2.46
CA ILE A 298 8.64 15.51 -1.05
C ILE A 298 7.87 16.79 -0.76
N ARG A 299 6.67 16.65 -0.21
CA ARG A 299 5.87 17.78 0.26
C ARG A 299 5.95 17.87 1.78
N ILE A 300 6.16 19.08 2.29
CA ILE A 300 5.96 19.41 3.70
C ILE A 300 4.58 20.07 3.79
N PRO A 301 3.59 19.48 4.46
CA PRO A 301 2.28 20.10 4.59
C PRO A 301 2.34 21.48 5.27
N MET A 302 1.45 22.40 4.87
CA MET A 302 1.42 23.75 5.44
C MET A 302 1.22 23.74 6.95
N GLY A 303 0.38 22.85 7.49
CA GLY A 303 0.19 22.70 8.92
C GLY A 303 1.50 22.35 9.65
N VAL A 304 2.28 21.43 9.07
CA VAL A 304 3.59 21.04 9.62
C VAL A 304 4.56 22.22 9.64
N ALA A 305 4.62 22.99 8.55
CA ALA A 305 5.47 24.19 8.49
C ALA A 305 5.05 25.24 9.51
N ASN A 306 3.75 25.45 9.71
CA ASN A 306 3.21 26.40 10.69
C ASN A 306 3.46 25.94 12.14
N ASP A 307 3.30 24.65 12.42
CA ASP A 307 3.48 24.06 13.77
C ASP A 307 4.96 23.84 14.11
N GLY A 308 5.84 23.91 13.11
CA GLY A 308 7.29 23.69 13.27
C GLY A 308 7.66 22.24 13.57
N LYS A 309 6.76 21.29 13.37
CA LYS A 309 6.92 19.85 13.61
C LYS A 309 5.83 19.03 12.92
N GLY A 310 6.07 17.73 12.75
CA GLY A 310 5.08 16.81 12.17
C GLY A 310 5.70 15.71 11.32
N TYR A 311 5.44 15.75 10.02
CA TYR A 311 5.82 14.70 9.06
C TYR A 311 6.15 15.27 7.69
N LEU A 312 6.79 14.48 6.86
CA LEU A 312 6.95 14.71 5.41
C LEU A 312 6.03 13.75 4.63
N GLU A 313 5.63 14.15 3.44
CA GLU A 313 4.91 13.33 2.47
C GLU A 313 5.84 13.00 1.30
N ASP A 314 6.25 11.74 1.17
CA ASP A 314 6.96 11.26 -0.02
C ASP A 314 5.93 10.90 -1.11
N ARG A 315 5.91 11.69 -2.18
CA ARG A 315 4.94 11.59 -3.27
C ARG A 315 5.43 10.70 -4.43
N ARG A 316 6.64 10.15 -4.32
CA ARG A 316 7.26 9.35 -5.36
C ARG A 316 6.76 7.91 -5.48
N PRO A 317 6.33 7.20 -4.40
CA PRO A 317 5.90 5.81 -4.53
C PRO A 317 4.68 5.66 -5.44
N ALA A 318 4.72 4.64 -6.30
CA ALA A 318 3.61 4.23 -7.17
C ALA A 318 2.57 3.42 -6.41
N SER A 319 1.35 3.34 -6.92
CA SER A 319 0.27 2.58 -6.28
C SER A 319 0.56 1.08 -6.12
N ASN A 320 1.39 0.50 -6.99
CA ASN A 320 1.83 -0.90 -6.92
C ASN A 320 3.05 -1.15 -6.02
N VAL A 321 3.46 -0.15 -5.24
CA VAL A 321 4.61 -0.27 -4.34
C VAL A 321 4.45 -1.41 -3.32
N ASP A 322 5.55 -2.09 -3.02
CA ASP A 322 5.65 -2.95 -1.84
C ASP A 322 5.91 -2.08 -0.60
N PRO A 323 4.93 -1.94 0.32
CA PRO A 323 5.06 -1.05 1.47
C PRO A 323 6.22 -1.44 2.39
N TYR A 324 6.57 -2.72 2.50
CA TYR A 324 7.68 -3.14 3.33
C TYR A 324 9.02 -2.63 2.80
N LYS A 325 9.22 -2.69 1.47
CA LYS A 325 10.44 -2.17 0.82
C LYS A 325 10.54 -0.65 0.94
N ALA A 326 9.43 0.04 0.75
CA ALA A 326 9.39 1.50 0.83
C ALA A 326 9.64 2.00 2.26
N CYS A 327 8.99 1.41 3.27
CA CYS A 327 9.23 1.74 4.68
C CYS A 327 10.68 1.48 5.09
N ALA A 328 11.26 0.35 4.67
CA ALA A 328 12.66 0.01 4.91
C ALA A 328 13.61 1.09 4.36
N ALA A 329 13.41 1.48 3.10
CA ALA A 329 14.25 2.49 2.45
C ALA A 329 14.16 3.86 3.14
N LEU A 330 12.96 4.29 3.56
CA LEU A 330 12.76 5.54 4.29
C LEU A 330 13.47 5.53 5.65
N ILE A 331 13.30 4.47 6.45
CA ILE A 331 13.97 4.33 7.75
C ILE A 331 15.48 4.34 7.58
N GLU A 332 16.02 3.50 6.71
CA GLU A 332 17.47 3.41 6.49
C GLU A 332 18.08 4.74 6.06
N THR A 333 17.41 5.47 5.17
CA THR A 333 17.95 6.74 4.66
C THR A 333 17.89 7.84 5.70
N THR A 334 16.80 7.94 6.45
CA THR A 334 16.58 9.09 7.35
C THR A 334 17.14 8.89 8.74
N CYS A 335 17.22 7.64 9.22
CA CYS A 335 17.69 7.31 10.59
C CYS A 335 19.17 6.87 10.64
N SER A 336 19.87 6.79 9.50
CA SER A 336 21.31 6.51 9.46
C SER A 336 22.15 7.73 9.71
#